data_a3453f2e654635bb093eeb7f82c4920e
#
_entry.id   a3453f2e654635bb093eeb7f82c4920e
#
_cell.length_a   1.000
_cell.length_b   1.000
_cell.length_c   1.000
_cell.angle_alpha   90.00
_cell.angle_beta   90.00
_cell.angle_gamma   90.00
#
_symmetry.space_group_name_H-M   'P 1'
#
loop_
_entity.id
_entity.type
_entity.pdbx_description
1 polymer ?
#
loop_
_entity_poly.entity_id
_entity_poly.type
_entity_poly.pdbx_seq_one_letter_code
_entity_poly.pdbx_strand_id
1 'polypeptide(L)'
;MSLLTGCSLLPARDPAASPDLALAKRMEFANKEMQVRLQYSDWLLASHAQQRAQERQRLKGATDLESRVSLAMVNTHPSESVASRRAGLDKLKSLLPELGLDAQAFLRSWLAL
;
A
#
# COMPACT_ATOMS: atom_id res chain seq x y z
N MET A 1 18.91 -38.80 -14.95
CA MET A 1 18.52 -38.50 -16.33
C MET A 1 17.10 -38.03 -16.45
N SER A 2 16.15 -38.74 -15.90
CA SER A 2 14.74 -38.35 -15.95
C SER A 2 14.47 -37.00 -15.27
N LEU A 3 15.22 -36.67 -14.25
CA LEU A 3 15.04 -35.37 -13.58
C LEU A 3 15.37 -34.21 -14.52
N LEU A 4 16.44 -34.37 -15.31
CA LEU A 4 16.80 -33.34 -16.28
C LEU A 4 15.73 -33.20 -17.35
N THR A 5 15.13 -34.31 -17.76
CA THR A 5 14.02 -34.28 -18.71
C THR A 5 12.85 -33.54 -18.15
N GLY A 6 12.48 -33.81 -16.90
CA GLY A 6 11.41 -33.10 -16.23
C GLY A 6 11.64 -31.59 -16.14
N CYS A 7 12.86 -31.20 -15.79
CA CYS A 7 13.23 -29.79 -15.75
C CYS A 7 13.18 -29.14 -17.12
N SER A 8 13.50 -29.88 -18.18
CA SER A 8 13.48 -29.38 -19.54
C SER A 8 12.07 -28.98 -19.98
N LEU A 9 11.06 -29.66 -19.47
CA LEU A 9 9.67 -29.36 -19.82
C LEU A 9 9.28 -27.95 -19.39
N LEU A 10 9.76 -27.51 -18.25
CA LEU A 10 9.45 -26.17 -17.76
C LEU A 10 10.05 -25.06 -18.62
N PRO A 11 11.35 -25.14 -18.98
CA PRO A 11 11.94 -24.14 -19.87
C PRO A 11 11.38 -24.17 -21.29
N ALA A 12 10.74 -25.27 -21.69
CA ALA A 12 10.18 -25.38 -23.02
C ALA A 12 9.00 -24.43 -23.23
N ARG A 13 8.42 -23.92 -22.17
CA ARG A 13 7.36 -22.95 -22.24
C ARG A 13 7.92 -21.58 -22.65
N ASP A 14 7.21 -20.88 -23.50
CA ASP A 14 7.58 -19.53 -23.90
C ASP A 14 7.30 -18.58 -22.72
N PRO A 15 8.34 -17.99 -22.09
CA PRO A 15 8.13 -17.09 -20.96
C PRO A 15 7.32 -15.84 -21.33
N ALA A 16 7.46 -15.36 -22.57
CA ALA A 16 6.77 -14.13 -23.00
C ALA A 16 5.26 -14.34 -23.09
N ALA A 17 4.82 -15.54 -23.40
CA ALA A 17 3.42 -15.90 -23.52
C ALA A 17 2.89 -16.63 -22.27
N SER A 18 3.71 -16.86 -21.28
CA SER A 18 3.36 -17.64 -20.09
C SER A 18 2.44 -16.86 -19.16
N PRO A 19 1.29 -17.44 -18.75
CA PRO A 19 0.47 -16.84 -17.70
C PRO A 19 1.24 -16.72 -16.38
N ASP A 20 2.17 -17.63 -16.11
CA ASP A 20 2.98 -17.60 -14.88
C ASP A 20 3.87 -16.36 -14.83
N LEU A 21 4.45 -15.97 -15.97
CA LEU A 21 5.26 -14.77 -16.03
C LEU A 21 4.43 -13.51 -15.79
N ALA A 22 3.23 -13.44 -16.39
CA ALA A 22 2.33 -12.31 -16.17
C ALA A 22 1.90 -12.23 -14.71
N LEU A 23 1.62 -13.36 -14.08
CA LEU A 23 1.27 -13.41 -12.66
C LEU A 23 2.46 -12.97 -11.79
N ALA A 24 3.65 -13.47 -12.09
CA ALA A 24 4.87 -13.11 -11.34
C ALA A 24 5.13 -11.60 -11.39
N LYS A 25 4.96 -10.98 -12.55
CA LYS A 25 5.12 -9.54 -12.70
C LYS A 25 4.09 -8.74 -11.90
N ARG A 26 2.84 -9.22 -11.89
CA ARG A 26 1.79 -8.56 -11.09
C ARG A 26 2.07 -8.68 -9.60
N MET A 27 2.56 -9.83 -9.14
CA MET A 27 2.93 -10.04 -7.75
C MET A 27 4.11 -9.16 -7.35
N GLU A 28 5.11 -9.04 -8.22
CA GLU A 28 6.25 -8.16 -8.00
C GLU A 28 5.82 -6.70 -7.85
N PHE A 29 4.92 -6.24 -8.71
CA PHE A 29 4.39 -4.89 -8.65
C PHE A 29 3.63 -4.68 -7.33
N ALA A 30 2.75 -5.61 -6.96
CA ALA A 30 1.98 -5.54 -5.72
C ALA A 30 2.90 -5.52 -4.49
N ASN A 31 3.98 -6.31 -4.51
CA ASN A 31 4.96 -6.32 -3.43
C ASN A 31 5.68 -4.99 -3.29
N LYS A 32 6.03 -4.35 -4.40
CA LYS A 32 6.66 -3.02 -4.38
C LYS A 32 5.72 -1.97 -3.80
N GLU A 33 4.46 -1.99 -4.21
CA GLU A 33 3.45 -1.09 -3.66
C GLU A 33 3.29 -1.28 -2.15
N MET A 34 3.26 -2.52 -1.70
CA MET A 34 3.16 -2.82 -0.28
C MET A 34 4.39 -2.32 0.49
N GLN A 35 5.58 -2.49 -0.07
CA GLN A 35 6.80 -1.96 0.54
C GLN A 35 6.75 -0.45 0.71
N VAL A 36 6.28 0.26 -0.31
CA VAL A 36 6.14 1.72 -0.24
C VAL A 36 5.17 2.11 0.87
N ARG A 37 4.04 1.42 0.98
CA ARG A 37 3.07 1.68 2.03
C ARG A 37 3.64 1.41 3.43
N LEU A 38 4.38 0.32 3.59
CA LEU A 38 5.01 -0.01 4.86
C LEU A 38 6.08 1.03 5.25
N GLN A 39 6.89 1.46 4.29
CA GLN A 39 7.88 2.51 4.52
C GLN A 39 7.22 3.83 4.88
N TYR A 40 6.14 4.17 4.21
CA TYR A 40 5.40 5.39 4.51
C TYR A 40 4.80 5.34 5.91
N SER A 41 4.20 4.21 6.29
CA SER A 41 3.61 4.06 7.62
C SER A 41 4.67 4.11 8.72
N ASP A 42 5.84 3.54 8.48
CA ASP A 42 6.95 3.60 9.42
C ASP A 42 7.43 5.03 9.62
N TRP A 43 7.64 5.75 8.51
CA TRP A 43 8.00 7.17 8.56
C TRP A 43 6.94 7.97 9.32
N LEU A 44 5.67 7.74 9.01
CA LEU A 44 4.57 8.48 9.61
C LEU A 44 4.50 8.25 11.12
N LEU A 45 4.61 7.00 11.56
CA LEU A 45 4.57 6.68 12.99
C LEU A 45 5.73 7.32 13.75
N ALA A 46 6.88 7.46 13.12
CA ALA A 46 8.05 8.11 13.72
C ALA A 46 8.05 9.63 13.57
N SER A 47 7.11 10.19 12.81
CA SER A 47 7.10 11.62 12.48
C SER A 47 6.72 12.49 13.67
N HIS A 48 7.28 13.70 13.70
CA HIS A 48 6.86 14.74 14.63
C HIS A 48 5.84 15.70 13.97
N ALA A 49 5.25 16.57 14.76
CA ALA A 49 4.13 17.42 14.33
C ALA A 49 4.46 18.28 13.10
N GLN A 50 5.66 18.84 13.02
CA GLN A 50 6.05 19.67 11.90
C GLN A 50 6.16 18.89 10.60
N GLN A 51 6.70 17.67 10.67
CA GLN A 51 6.78 16.80 9.50
C GLN A 51 5.38 16.44 8.99
N ARG A 52 4.46 16.15 9.89
CA ARG A 52 3.07 15.87 9.51
C ARG A 52 2.38 17.09 8.91
N ALA A 53 2.64 18.28 9.44
CA ALA A 53 2.10 19.51 8.89
C ALA A 53 2.61 19.77 7.47
N GLN A 54 3.87 19.52 7.20
CA GLN A 54 4.46 19.62 5.87
C GLN A 54 3.84 18.59 4.92
N GLU A 55 3.63 17.38 5.39
CA GLU A 55 3.02 16.32 4.59
C GLU A 55 1.57 16.67 4.24
N ARG A 56 0.80 17.22 5.17
CA ARG A 56 -0.55 17.73 4.87
C ARG A 56 -0.51 18.77 3.76
N GLN A 57 0.46 19.67 3.82
CA GLN A 57 0.60 20.73 2.82
C GLN A 57 0.92 20.14 1.44
N ARG A 58 1.81 19.14 1.39
CA ARG A 58 2.16 18.45 0.16
C ARG A 58 0.95 17.74 -0.46
N LEU A 59 0.09 17.16 0.36
CA LEU A 59 -1.06 16.36 -0.09
C LEU A 59 -2.32 17.20 -0.31
N LYS A 60 -2.30 18.45 0.12
CA LYS A 60 -3.46 19.34 0.04
C LYS A 60 -3.92 19.53 -1.39
N GLY A 61 -5.21 19.32 -1.62
CA GLY A 61 -5.80 19.48 -2.94
C GLY A 61 -5.56 18.36 -3.93
N ALA A 62 -4.75 17.36 -3.58
CA ALA A 62 -4.56 16.21 -4.43
C ALA A 62 -5.85 15.37 -4.46
N THR A 63 -6.24 14.91 -5.66
CA THR A 63 -7.50 14.20 -5.86
C THR A 63 -7.32 12.70 -6.10
N ASP A 64 -6.09 12.25 -6.34
CA ASP A 64 -5.81 10.84 -6.56
C ASP A 64 -6.03 10.03 -5.28
N LEU A 65 -6.41 8.78 -5.45
CA LEU A 65 -6.78 7.90 -4.35
C LEU A 65 -5.64 7.72 -3.34
N GLU A 66 -4.42 7.50 -3.81
CA GLU A 66 -3.26 7.30 -2.92
C GLU A 66 -3.00 8.54 -2.05
N SER A 67 -3.08 9.72 -2.61
CA SER A 67 -2.89 10.96 -1.83
C SER A 67 -3.99 11.16 -0.80
N ARG A 68 -5.23 10.82 -1.15
CA ARG A 68 -6.35 10.90 -0.21
C ARG A 68 -6.18 9.91 0.95
N VAL A 69 -5.71 8.70 0.65
CA VAL A 69 -5.40 7.70 1.68
C VAL A 69 -4.27 8.20 2.58
N SER A 70 -3.19 8.70 1.99
CA SER A 70 -2.03 9.20 2.74
C SER A 70 -2.42 10.34 3.67
N LEU A 71 -3.21 11.29 3.19
CA LEU A 71 -3.67 12.42 4.00
C LEU A 71 -4.51 11.94 5.19
N ALA A 72 -5.41 10.99 4.95
CA ALA A 72 -6.22 10.42 6.02
C ALA A 72 -5.34 9.71 7.06
N MET A 73 -4.32 8.97 6.61
CA MET A 73 -3.37 8.32 7.51
C MET A 73 -2.62 9.33 8.38
N VAL A 74 -2.16 10.43 7.81
CA VAL A 74 -1.49 11.50 8.58
C VAL A 74 -2.38 11.96 9.72
N ASN A 75 -3.66 12.15 9.45
CA ASN A 75 -4.61 12.64 10.44
C ASN A 75 -4.89 11.62 11.56
N THR A 76 -4.66 10.33 11.32
CA THR A 76 -4.86 9.29 12.33
C THR A 76 -3.66 9.08 13.26
N HIS A 77 -2.56 9.81 13.07
CA HIS A 77 -1.38 9.65 13.93
C HIS A 77 -1.74 9.80 15.41
N PRO A 78 -1.18 8.95 16.30
CA PRO A 78 -1.55 8.98 17.73
C PRO A 78 -1.38 10.32 18.43
N SER A 79 -0.46 11.17 17.94
CA SER A 79 -0.20 12.49 18.53
C SER A 79 -1.09 13.60 17.97
N GLU A 80 -1.93 13.30 16.98
CA GLU A 80 -2.88 14.28 16.45
C GLU A 80 -4.08 14.43 17.39
N SER A 81 -4.84 15.51 17.22
CA SER A 81 -6.03 15.76 18.03
C SER A 81 -7.06 14.64 17.86
N VAL A 82 -7.95 14.50 18.84
CA VAL A 82 -9.04 13.52 18.78
C VAL A 82 -9.91 13.76 17.55
N ALA A 83 -10.22 15.03 17.26
CA ALA A 83 -11.02 15.39 16.09
C ALA A 83 -10.34 15.00 14.79
N SER A 84 -9.04 15.28 14.67
CA SER A 84 -8.24 14.91 13.50
C SER A 84 -8.21 13.40 13.30
N ARG A 85 -7.95 12.67 14.38
CA ARG A 85 -7.89 11.20 14.33
C ARG A 85 -9.23 10.59 13.91
N ARG A 86 -10.32 11.10 14.46
CA ARG A 86 -11.67 10.63 14.11
C ARG A 86 -11.97 10.89 12.64
N ALA A 87 -11.69 12.09 12.17
CA ALA A 87 -11.89 12.44 10.76
C ALA A 87 -11.06 11.56 9.83
N GLY A 88 -9.80 11.32 10.20
CA GLY A 88 -8.93 10.43 9.43
C GLY A 88 -9.43 8.99 9.38
N LEU A 89 -9.87 8.46 10.51
CA LEU A 89 -10.43 7.10 10.58
C LEU A 89 -11.68 6.97 9.71
N ASP A 90 -12.59 7.92 9.80
CA ASP A 90 -13.81 7.91 9.00
C ASP A 90 -13.49 7.99 7.52
N LYS A 91 -12.52 8.83 7.15
CA LYS A 91 -12.09 8.96 5.77
C LYS A 91 -11.48 7.66 5.24
N LEU A 92 -10.61 7.01 6.02
CA LEU A 92 -10.01 5.73 5.62
C LEU A 92 -11.08 4.65 5.42
N LYS A 93 -12.06 4.58 6.32
CA LYS A 93 -13.16 3.63 6.17
C LYS A 93 -13.95 3.89 4.89
N SER A 94 -14.19 5.16 4.55
CA SER A 94 -14.91 5.51 3.33
C SER A 94 -14.12 5.19 2.06
N LEU A 95 -12.79 5.19 2.13
CA LEU A 95 -11.92 4.91 0.98
C LEU A 95 -11.68 3.43 0.76
N LEU A 96 -11.87 2.59 1.78
CA LEU A 96 -11.60 1.15 1.67
C LEU A 96 -12.21 0.49 0.44
N PRO A 97 -13.50 0.72 0.10
CA PRO A 97 -14.09 0.05 -1.06
C PRO A 97 -13.46 0.44 -2.40
N GLU A 98 -12.75 1.56 -2.46
CA GLU A 98 -12.09 2.01 -3.68
C GLU A 98 -10.71 1.39 -3.88
N LEU A 99 -10.22 0.64 -2.90
CA LEU A 99 -8.86 0.09 -2.90
C LEU A 99 -8.87 -1.38 -3.31
N GLY A 100 -7.72 -1.84 -3.82
CA GLY A 100 -7.50 -3.26 -4.06
C GLY A 100 -7.37 -4.03 -2.74
N LEU A 101 -7.46 -5.36 -2.81
CA LEU A 101 -7.52 -6.21 -1.62
C LEU A 101 -6.30 -6.07 -0.71
N ASP A 102 -5.10 -5.96 -1.31
CA ASP A 102 -3.86 -5.82 -0.53
C ASP A 102 -3.83 -4.51 0.25
N ALA A 103 -4.26 -3.42 -0.39
CA ALA A 103 -4.33 -2.12 0.25
C ALA A 103 -5.40 -2.10 1.35
N GLN A 104 -6.53 -2.77 1.13
CA GLN A 104 -7.56 -2.91 2.15
C GLN A 104 -7.02 -3.65 3.38
N ALA A 105 -6.31 -4.76 3.16
CA ALA A 105 -5.72 -5.53 4.26
C ALA A 105 -4.70 -4.68 5.04
N PHE A 106 -3.87 -3.93 4.34
CA PHE A 106 -2.91 -3.03 4.97
C PHE A 106 -3.62 -1.98 5.83
N LEU A 107 -4.66 -1.34 5.29
CA LEU A 107 -5.38 -0.29 6.03
C LEU A 107 -6.17 -0.85 7.21
N ARG A 108 -6.70 -2.05 7.11
CA ARG A 108 -7.34 -2.69 8.27
C ARG A 108 -6.33 -2.89 9.41
N SER A 109 -5.11 -3.27 9.09
CA SER A 109 -4.04 -3.37 10.08
C SER A 109 -3.71 -2.00 10.67
N TRP A 110 -3.65 -0.97 9.84
CA TRP A 110 -3.42 0.39 10.30
C TRP A 110 -4.52 0.86 11.25
N LEU A 111 -5.78 0.59 10.89
CA LEU A 111 -6.94 0.99 11.70
C LEU A 111 -6.97 0.28 13.06
N ALA A 112 -6.31 -0.88 13.19
CA ALA A 112 -6.24 -1.64 14.43
C ALA A 112 -5.15 -1.15 15.39
N LEU A 113 -4.26 -0.28 14.94
CA LEU A 113 -3.25 0.32 15.79
C LEU A 113 -3.89 1.31 16.76
#